data_34cd398315d15873c543178d4c9e56ce
#
_entry.id   34cd398315d15873c543178d4c9e56ce
#
_cell.length_a   1.000
_cell.length_b   1.000
_cell.length_c   1.000
_cell.angle_alpha   90.00
_cell.angle_beta   90.00
_cell.angle_gamma   90.00
#
_symmetry.space_group_name_H-M   'P 1'
#
loop_
_entity.id
_entity.type
_entity.pdbx_description
1 polymer ?
#
loop_
_entity_poly.entity_id
_entity_poly.type
_entity_poly.pdbx_seq_one_letter_code
_entity_poly.pdbx_strand_id
1 'polypeptide(L)'
;MVLQENWAVDPGRIRAFFEEQEDCVPIPGGFQLSGCTVTLTEEESRLFGKWPMRRCILRLEGEKEAVEEIYHRFFLTFLSAGG
;
A
#
# COMPACT_ATOMS: atom_id res chain seq x y z
N MET A 1 13.12 -7.79 6.09
CA MET A 1 12.60 -7.90 4.71
C MET A 1 12.03 -6.57 4.25
N VAL A 2 12.30 -6.21 3.03
CA VAL A 2 11.71 -5.02 2.41
C VAL A 2 11.03 -5.46 1.12
N LEU A 3 9.77 -5.06 0.95
CA LEU A 3 9.03 -5.30 -0.28
C LEU A 3 8.50 -3.98 -0.79
N GLN A 4 8.76 -3.65 -2.03
CA GLN A 4 8.31 -2.41 -2.64
C GLN A 4 7.69 -2.68 -3.99
N GLU A 5 6.48 -2.18 -4.20
CA GLU A 5 5.76 -2.34 -5.45
C GLU A 5 5.03 -1.06 -5.84
N ASN A 6 4.84 -0.90 -7.14
CA ASN A 6 4.09 0.21 -7.70
C ASN A 6 2.71 -0.29 -8.11
N TRP A 7 1.67 0.28 -7.52
CA TRP A 7 0.29 -0.12 -7.77
C TRP A 7 -0.49 0.99 -8.46
N ALA A 8 -1.19 0.65 -9.51
CA ALA A 8 -2.09 1.56 -10.22
C ALA A 8 -3.47 1.58 -9.54
N VAL A 9 -3.47 1.88 -8.24
CA VAL A 9 -4.67 1.96 -7.42
C VAL A 9 -4.68 3.32 -6.74
N ASP A 10 -5.86 3.89 -6.56
CA ASP A 10 -6.02 5.18 -5.88
C ASP A 10 -5.40 5.11 -4.47
N PRO A 11 -4.44 5.99 -4.16
CA PRO A 11 -3.81 6.02 -2.84
C PRO A 11 -4.80 6.13 -1.69
N GLY A 12 -5.92 6.81 -1.88
CA GLY A 12 -6.96 6.92 -0.86
C GLY A 12 -7.58 5.57 -0.49
N ARG A 13 -7.74 4.69 -1.47
CA ARG A 13 -8.27 3.34 -1.22
C ARG A 13 -7.26 2.49 -0.46
N ILE A 14 -5.98 2.64 -0.78
CA ILE A 14 -4.91 1.92 -0.09
C ILE A 14 -4.84 2.37 1.37
N ARG A 15 -4.93 3.68 1.62
CA ARG A 15 -4.96 4.20 2.98
C ARG A 15 -6.14 3.68 3.77
N ALA A 16 -7.32 3.67 3.17
CA ALA A 16 -8.52 3.15 3.81
C ALA A 16 -8.35 1.68 4.22
N PHE A 17 -7.72 0.89 3.37
CA PHE A 17 -7.43 -0.50 3.69
C PHE A 17 -6.58 -0.63 4.97
N PHE A 18 -5.50 0.13 5.06
CA PHE A 18 -4.63 0.05 6.23
C PHE A 18 -5.29 0.62 7.49
N GLU A 19 -6.08 1.68 7.37
CA GLU A 19 -6.79 2.27 8.49
C GLU A 19 -7.81 1.31 9.10
N GLU A 20 -8.32 0.36 8.35
CA GLU A 20 -9.24 -0.66 8.82
C GLU A 20 -8.57 -1.79 9.60
N GLN A 21 -7.26 -1.92 9.53
CA GLN A 21 -6.54 -2.95 10.26
C GLN A 21 -6.52 -2.63 11.76
N GLU A 22 -6.78 -3.64 12.60
CA GLU A 22 -6.93 -3.44 14.04
C GLU A 22 -5.68 -2.90 14.74
N ASP A 23 -4.51 -3.34 14.31
CA ASP A 23 -3.24 -2.98 14.92
C ASP A 23 -2.51 -1.86 14.19
N CYS A 24 -3.23 -1.12 13.36
CA CYS A 24 -2.64 -0.05 12.57
C CYS A 24 -2.57 1.26 13.32
N VAL A 25 -1.39 1.86 13.33
CA VAL A 25 -1.16 3.20 13.90
C VAL A 25 -0.66 4.11 12.78
N PRO A 26 -1.32 5.24 12.53
CA PRO A 26 -0.84 6.18 11.51
C PRO A 26 0.49 6.80 11.93
N ILE A 27 1.40 6.90 10.96
CA ILE A 27 2.68 7.59 11.13
C ILE A 27 2.88 8.54 9.95
N PRO A 28 3.82 9.50 10.03
CA PRO A 28 4.11 10.36 8.88
C PRO A 28 4.50 9.53 7.66
N GLY A 29 3.76 9.71 6.56
CA GLY A 29 4.02 9.00 5.32
C GLY A 29 3.52 7.57 5.23
N GLY A 30 2.82 7.06 6.25
CA GLY A 30 2.34 5.68 6.20
C GLY A 30 1.69 5.19 7.47
N PHE A 31 1.96 3.93 7.79
CA PHE A 31 1.33 3.24 8.91
C PHE A 31 2.32 2.30 9.58
N GLN A 32 2.14 2.11 10.88
CA GLN A 32 2.89 1.12 11.64
C GLN A 32 1.95 0.00 12.07
N LEU A 33 2.24 -1.21 11.66
CA LEU A 33 1.56 -2.41 12.11
C LEU A 33 2.52 -3.26 12.92
N SER A 34 2.00 -4.30 13.58
CA SER A 34 2.85 -5.19 14.37
C SER A 34 3.91 -5.87 13.49
N GLY A 35 5.16 -5.52 13.71
CA GLY A 35 6.28 -6.09 12.97
C GLY A 35 6.49 -5.57 11.56
N CYS A 36 5.70 -4.60 11.11
CA CYS A 36 5.79 -4.09 9.75
C CYS A 36 5.50 -2.59 9.68
N THR A 37 6.38 -1.87 8.99
CA THR A 37 6.18 -0.46 8.68
C THR A 37 5.75 -0.32 7.22
N VAL A 38 4.67 0.39 6.99
CA VAL A 38 4.12 0.63 5.66
C VAL A 38 4.36 2.08 5.28
N THR A 39 4.96 2.30 4.13
CA THR A 39 5.17 3.64 3.58
C THR A 39 4.43 3.74 2.24
N LEU A 40 3.64 4.79 2.10
CA LEU A 40 2.90 5.07 0.88
C LEU A 40 3.44 6.34 0.25
N THR A 41 3.87 6.23 -1.00
CA THR A 41 4.34 7.38 -1.78
C THR A 41 3.45 7.53 -3.01
N GLU A 42 2.80 8.67 -3.13
CA GLU A 42 2.03 8.97 -4.32
C GLU A 42 2.95 9.40 -5.45
N GLU A 43 2.79 8.77 -6.59
CA GLU A 43 3.52 9.14 -7.78
C GLU A 43 2.52 9.60 -8.83
N GLU A 44 2.64 10.86 -9.23
CA GLU A 44 1.89 11.34 -10.38
C GLU A 44 2.56 10.82 -11.63
N SER A 45 1.97 9.81 -12.22
CA SER A 45 2.46 9.39 -13.51
C SER A 45 2.06 10.41 -14.54
N ARG A 46 3.02 10.83 -15.33
CA ARG A 46 2.77 11.67 -16.47
C ARG A 46 1.79 10.97 -17.41
N LEU A 47 0.86 11.75 -17.81
CA LEU A 47 -0.11 11.60 -18.84
C LEU A 47 0.19 10.56 -19.93
N PHE A 48 -0.60 9.51 -19.90
CA PHE A 48 -0.89 8.82 -21.15
C PHE A 48 -2.11 9.53 -21.74
N GLY A 49 -1.87 10.45 -22.66
CA GLY A 49 -2.93 11.21 -23.28
C GLY A 49 -3.55 12.24 -22.32
N LYS A 50 -4.88 12.23 -22.16
CA LYS A 50 -5.62 13.21 -21.38
C LYS A 50 -5.94 12.78 -19.94
N TRP A 51 -5.47 11.60 -19.50
CA TRP A 51 -5.89 11.03 -18.23
C TRP A 51 -4.74 10.95 -17.25
N PRO A 52 -4.80 11.66 -16.12
CA PRO A 52 -3.81 11.48 -15.07
C PRO A 52 -4.06 10.14 -14.41
N MET A 53 -3.08 9.24 -14.48
CA MET A 53 -3.11 8.01 -13.74
C MET A 53 -2.35 8.19 -12.43
N ARG A 54 -3.06 8.08 -11.31
CA ARG A 54 -2.42 8.09 -10.01
C ARG A 54 -1.87 6.71 -9.72
N ARG A 55 -0.61 6.69 -9.30
CA ARG A 55 0.05 5.47 -8.86
C ARG A 55 0.49 5.64 -7.41
N CYS A 56 0.56 4.52 -6.72
CA CYS A 56 1.04 4.49 -5.36
C CYS A 56 2.18 3.50 -5.24
N ILE A 57 3.30 3.96 -4.69
CA ILE A 57 4.40 3.07 -4.35
C ILE A 57 4.16 2.60 -2.92
N LEU A 58 3.96 1.31 -2.78
CA LEU A 58 3.77 0.65 -1.50
C LEU A 58 5.09 0.03 -1.07
N ARG A 59 5.57 0.42 0.11
CA ARG A 59 6.76 -0.18 0.70
C ARG A 59 6.43 -0.78 2.05
N LEU A 60 6.73 -2.05 2.19
CA LEU A 60 6.57 -2.80 3.44
C LEU A 60 7.96 -3.18 3.96
N GLU A 61 8.24 -2.86 5.20
CA GLU A 61 9.53 -3.13 5.82
C GLU A 61 9.34 -3.69 7.23
N GLY A 62 10.03 -4.76 7.54
CA GLY A 62 9.96 -5.37 8.85
C GLY A 62 10.31 -6.86 8.82
N GLU A 63 9.75 -7.60 9.76
CA GLU A 63 9.97 -9.03 9.85
C GLU A 63 9.33 -9.73 8.65
N LYS A 64 10.01 -10.73 8.11
CA LYS A 64 9.58 -11.44 6.92
C LYS A 64 8.14 -11.94 7.02
N GLU A 65 7.79 -12.59 8.12
CA GLU A 65 6.45 -13.15 8.30
C GLU A 65 5.38 -12.05 8.35
N ALA A 66 5.68 -10.95 9.02
CA ALA A 66 4.76 -9.83 9.12
C ALA A 66 4.55 -9.15 7.76
N VAL A 67 5.63 -8.92 7.03
CA VAL A 67 5.57 -8.32 5.70
C VAL A 67 4.77 -9.20 4.74
N GLU A 68 5.04 -10.50 4.73
CA GLU A 68 4.34 -11.43 3.86
C GLU A 68 2.85 -11.52 4.19
N GLU A 69 2.50 -11.55 5.47
CA GLU A 69 1.10 -11.60 5.89
C GLU A 69 0.34 -10.35 5.46
N ILE A 70 0.90 -9.18 5.72
CA ILE A 70 0.25 -7.92 5.38
C ILE A 70 0.14 -7.75 3.87
N TYR A 71 1.19 -8.10 3.15
CA TYR A 71 1.15 -8.06 1.69
C TYR A 71 0.09 -9.00 1.13
N HIS A 72 -0.04 -10.18 1.70
CA HIS A 72 -1.04 -11.16 1.26
C HIS A 72 -2.46 -10.62 1.44
N ARG A 73 -2.76 -10.02 2.60
CA ARG A 73 -4.06 -9.38 2.83
C ARG A 73 -4.33 -8.25 1.84
N PHE A 74 -3.34 -7.42 1.61
CA PHE A 74 -3.43 -6.33 0.66
C PHE A 74 -3.67 -6.84 -0.75
N PHE A 75 -2.89 -7.80 -1.17
CA PHE A 75 -2.96 -8.39 -2.50
C PHE A 75 -4.34 -8.99 -2.78
N LEU A 76 -4.87 -9.77 -1.85
CA LEU A 76 -6.19 -10.37 -2.00
C LEU A 76 -7.29 -9.33 -2.09
N THR A 77 -7.19 -8.28 -1.30
CA THR A 77 -8.19 -7.22 -1.29
C THR A 77 -8.23 -6.47 -2.62
N PHE A 78 -7.08 -6.07 -3.13
CA PHE A 78 -7.02 -5.26 -4.34
C PHE A 78 -7.03 -6.07 -5.63
N LEU A 79 -6.58 -7.30 -5.59
CA LEU A 79 -6.69 -8.18 -6.75
C LEU A 79 -8.15 -8.50 -7.05
N SER A 80 -8.93 -8.83 -6.02
CA SER A 80 -10.35 -9.16 -6.23
C SER A 80 -11.19 -7.94 -6.57
N ALA A 81 -10.83 -6.76 -6.05
CA ALA A 81 -11.54 -5.51 -6.35
C ALA A 81 -11.16 -4.93 -7.70
N GLY A 82 -9.96 -5.23 -8.19
CA GLY A 82 -9.46 -4.73 -9.46
C GLY A 82 -9.79 -5.61 -10.65
N GLY A 83 -10.46 -6.70 -10.38
CA GLY A 83 -10.86 -7.65 -11.43
C GLY A 83 -11.87 -7.10 -12.39
#